data_c77595affd72426b5f6ca40f48de02be
#
_entry.id   c77595affd72426b5f6ca40f48de02be
#
_cell.length_a   1.000
_cell.length_b   1.000
_cell.length_c   1.000
_cell.angle_alpha   90.00
_cell.angle_beta   90.00
_cell.angle_gamma   90.00
#
_symmetry.space_group_name_H-M   'P 1'
#
loop_
_entity.id
_entity.type
_entity.pdbx_description
1 polymer ?
#
loop_
_entity_poly.entity_id
_entity_poly.type
_entity_poly.pdbx_seq_one_letter_code
_entity_poly.pdbx_strand_id
1 'polypeptide(L)'
;MKYRKLGNTGLIVSEVALGTMQFGGKMNMGNLGQEDTTRMVNLALDRGINFIDTADVYSLGESETLVGNALRGVRQEIVLATKVRLPMSKNLNRSGATRVNIMREVEDSLQRLQTDYIDLYQVHGWDSNTPLEETLRTLDDVVRQGKVRYIGLSNLMSWQAATAVMLQERLGLEKYVTAQMYYSLVGRSLEYEFQSFAEYHKIGILVWSPLAGGFLSGKYSRTNPTPAGTRFADAGSFVPFDKEIGYRVVEVLKEVAGRHDASPARTALSWVLGRPAVSSVIVAARTLSQLEDNIGAIDLRLSDEEVRLLDAASDPGIPYPKWMVLQLDTAEDPRSKALYPERYLDGGPLKDLRGTRWSG
;
A
#
# COMPACT_ATOMS: atom_id res chain seq x y z
N MET A 1 -8.84 -2.61 -17.55
CA MET A 1 -8.21 -2.90 -16.24
C MET A 1 -7.26 -4.07 -16.39
N LYS A 2 -6.16 -4.09 -15.63
CA LYS A 2 -5.26 -5.25 -15.50
C LYS A 2 -5.43 -5.86 -14.11
N TYR A 3 -5.11 -7.15 -13.99
CA TYR A 3 -5.32 -7.91 -12.76
C TYR A 3 -4.07 -8.68 -12.36
N ARG A 4 -3.92 -8.91 -11.05
CA ARG A 4 -2.83 -9.67 -10.44
C ARG A 4 -3.37 -10.64 -9.39
N LYS A 5 -2.57 -11.65 -9.07
CA LYS A 5 -2.83 -12.49 -7.89
C LYS A 5 -2.59 -11.67 -6.61
N LEU A 6 -3.43 -11.88 -5.63
CA LEU A 6 -3.23 -11.31 -4.30
C LEU A 6 -2.22 -12.17 -3.52
N GLY A 7 -0.95 -11.77 -3.55
CA GLY A 7 0.12 -12.57 -2.97
C GLY A 7 0.18 -13.99 -3.55
N ASN A 8 0.46 -14.97 -2.71
CA ASN A 8 0.51 -16.39 -3.09
C ASN A 8 -0.86 -17.08 -2.97
N THR A 9 -1.91 -16.46 -3.50
CA THR A 9 -3.27 -17.01 -3.47
C THR A 9 -3.81 -17.23 -4.88
N GLY A 10 -4.97 -17.86 -4.99
CA GLY A 10 -5.75 -17.92 -6.21
C GLY A 10 -6.65 -16.69 -6.45
N LEU A 11 -6.71 -15.77 -5.47
CA LEU A 11 -7.57 -14.58 -5.56
C LEU A 11 -6.98 -13.57 -6.55
N ILE A 12 -7.81 -13.11 -7.47
CA ILE A 12 -7.44 -12.15 -8.51
C ILE A 12 -8.01 -10.76 -8.16
N VAL A 13 -7.14 -9.76 -8.09
CA VAL A 13 -7.50 -8.37 -7.82
C VAL A 13 -7.04 -7.45 -8.94
N SER A 14 -7.73 -6.33 -9.11
CA SER A 14 -7.30 -5.25 -10.00
C SER A 14 -5.98 -4.63 -9.51
N GLU A 15 -5.10 -4.23 -10.42
CA GLU A 15 -3.82 -3.57 -10.11
C GLU A 15 -4.01 -2.25 -9.34
N VAL A 16 -5.21 -1.66 -9.45
CA VAL A 16 -5.63 -0.48 -8.69
C VAL A 16 -6.82 -0.87 -7.82
N ALA A 17 -6.75 -0.51 -6.53
CA ALA A 17 -7.86 -0.67 -5.58
C ALA A 17 -8.46 0.69 -5.23
N LEU A 18 -9.77 0.74 -5.00
CA LEU A 18 -10.44 1.94 -4.48
C LEU A 18 -10.26 2.03 -2.97
N GLY A 19 -9.52 3.06 -2.52
CA GLY A 19 -9.37 3.39 -1.10
C GLY A 19 -10.48 4.33 -0.63
N THR A 20 -11.02 4.05 0.54
CA THR A 20 -12.26 4.70 1.02
C THR A 20 -12.05 5.65 2.21
N MET A 21 -10.81 6.01 2.54
CA MET A 21 -10.51 6.91 3.66
C MET A 21 -11.16 8.31 3.51
N GLN A 22 -11.56 8.70 2.28
CA GLN A 22 -12.25 9.96 2.01
C GLN A 22 -13.78 9.88 2.23
N PHE A 23 -14.32 8.68 2.48
CA PHE A 23 -15.75 8.45 2.68
C PHE A 23 -16.14 8.69 4.14
N GLY A 24 -17.19 9.50 4.34
CA GLY A 24 -17.63 9.96 5.64
C GLY A 24 -17.01 11.30 6.05
N GLY A 25 -17.52 11.90 7.13
CA GLY A 25 -17.17 13.25 7.57
C GLY A 25 -16.51 13.35 8.93
N LYS A 26 -16.27 12.22 9.62
CA LYS A 26 -15.68 12.23 10.96
C LYS A 26 -14.16 12.20 10.93
N MET A 27 -13.52 12.70 11.99
CA MET A 27 -12.06 12.69 12.19
C MET A 27 -11.24 13.48 11.15
N ASN A 28 -11.86 14.38 10.39
CA ASN A 28 -11.20 15.14 9.30
C ASN A 28 -10.51 14.24 8.26
N MET A 29 -10.98 13.00 8.10
CA MET A 29 -10.41 12.06 7.13
C MET A 29 -10.91 12.29 5.72
N GLY A 30 -12.19 12.66 5.58
CA GLY A 30 -12.87 12.94 4.31
C GLY A 30 -14.14 13.75 4.51
N ASN A 31 -14.92 13.88 3.44
CA ASN A 31 -16.20 14.59 3.45
C ASN A 31 -17.18 14.05 2.38
N LEU A 32 -16.91 12.88 1.80
CA LEU A 32 -17.79 12.32 0.78
C LEU A 32 -18.93 11.55 1.45
N GLY A 33 -20.17 12.03 1.20
CA GLY A 33 -21.40 11.39 1.68
C GLY A 33 -21.82 10.20 0.82
N GLN A 34 -23.02 9.66 1.08
CA GLN A 34 -23.50 8.44 0.43
C GLN A 34 -23.58 8.55 -1.11
N GLU A 35 -24.12 9.66 -1.60
CA GLU A 35 -24.27 9.85 -3.05
C GLU A 35 -22.93 9.87 -3.77
N ASP A 36 -21.96 10.63 -3.24
CA ASP A 36 -20.60 10.69 -3.81
C ASP A 36 -19.90 9.34 -3.69
N THR A 37 -20.04 8.66 -2.56
CA THR A 37 -19.51 7.30 -2.35
C THR A 37 -20.05 6.33 -3.40
N THR A 38 -21.37 6.34 -3.61
CA THR A 38 -22.01 5.46 -4.61
C THR A 38 -21.50 5.78 -6.02
N ARG A 39 -21.36 7.06 -6.39
CA ARG A 39 -20.80 7.46 -7.69
C ARG A 39 -19.36 7.01 -7.87
N MET A 40 -18.52 7.13 -6.81
CA MET A 40 -17.13 6.68 -6.83
C MET A 40 -17.03 5.15 -7.00
N VAL A 41 -17.85 4.40 -6.24
CA VAL A 41 -17.88 2.94 -6.33
C VAL A 41 -18.35 2.50 -7.71
N ASN A 42 -19.41 3.07 -8.24
CA ASN A 42 -19.92 2.74 -9.59
C ASN A 42 -18.87 3.03 -10.67
N LEU A 43 -18.22 4.18 -10.62
CA LEU A 43 -17.12 4.50 -11.54
C LEU A 43 -15.98 3.47 -11.45
N ALA A 44 -15.60 3.07 -10.24
CA ALA A 44 -14.56 2.07 -10.03
C ALA A 44 -14.95 0.72 -10.67
N LEU A 45 -16.19 0.27 -10.44
CA LEU A 45 -16.75 -0.95 -11.05
C LEU A 45 -16.78 -0.87 -12.57
N ASP A 46 -17.29 0.23 -13.15
CA ASP A 46 -17.38 0.46 -14.59
C ASP A 46 -16.00 0.43 -15.25
N ARG A 47 -14.96 0.83 -14.53
CA ARG A 47 -13.55 0.77 -14.96
C ARG A 47 -12.88 -0.58 -14.68
N GLY A 48 -13.61 -1.56 -14.12
CA GLY A 48 -13.15 -2.91 -13.84
C GLY A 48 -12.33 -3.05 -12.56
N ILE A 49 -12.38 -2.08 -11.62
CA ILE A 49 -11.83 -2.26 -10.28
C ILE A 49 -12.73 -3.26 -9.54
N ASN A 50 -12.15 -4.37 -9.10
CA ASN A 50 -12.82 -5.37 -8.27
C ASN A 50 -12.32 -5.40 -6.84
N PHE A 51 -11.48 -4.42 -6.42
CA PHE A 51 -10.86 -4.40 -5.10
C PHE A 51 -11.14 -3.07 -4.40
N ILE A 52 -11.77 -3.14 -3.21
CA ILE A 52 -12.10 -1.97 -2.38
C ILE A 52 -11.45 -2.15 -1.01
N ASP A 53 -10.72 -1.12 -0.55
CA ASP A 53 -10.04 -1.10 0.75
C ASP A 53 -10.64 -0.04 1.67
N THR A 54 -11.16 -0.48 2.82
CA THR A 54 -11.66 0.37 3.90
C THR A 54 -10.98 0.06 5.24
N ALA A 55 -11.46 0.58 6.35
CA ALA A 55 -11.08 0.25 7.72
C ALA A 55 -12.18 0.61 8.71
N ASP A 56 -12.22 -0.10 9.84
CA ASP A 56 -13.12 0.18 10.97
C ASP A 56 -13.00 1.63 11.45
N VAL A 57 -11.77 2.13 11.58
CA VAL A 57 -11.49 3.47 12.10
C VAL A 57 -11.82 4.60 11.12
N TYR A 58 -11.97 4.33 9.82
CA TYR A 58 -12.24 5.39 8.85
C TYR A 58 -13.58 6.05 9.13
N SER A 59 -13.50 7.34 9.50
CA SER A 59 -14.65 8.12 9.98
C SER A 59 -15.44 7.39 11.10
N LEU A 60 -14.74 6.60 11.97
CA LEU A 60 -15.35 5.82 13.05
C LEU A 60 -16.46 4.86 12.55
N GLY A 61 -16.17 4.09 11.51
CA GLY A 61 -17.08 3.10 10.93
C GLY A 61 -18.05 3.66 9.89
N GLU A 62 -18.13 4.97 9.70
CA GLU A 62 -19.00 5.58 8.70
C GLU A 62 -18.59 5.19 7.28
N SER A 63 -17.28 5.13 7.00
CA SER A 63 -16.75 4.69 5.71
C SER A 63 -17.23 3.28 5.35
N GLU A 64 -17.16 2.31 6.29
CA GLU A 64 -17.67 0.96 6.06
C GLU A 64 -19.19 0.96 5.80
N THR A 65 -19.97 1.76 6.51
CA THR A 65 -21.42 1.87 6.31
C THR A 65 -21.75 2.41 4.91
N LEU A 66 -21.05 3.44 4.47
CA LEU A 66 -21.23 4.03 3.14
C LEU A 66 -20.85 3.04 2.03
N VAL A 67 -19.75 2.29 2.22
CA VAL A 67 -19.32 1.24 1.30
C VAL A 67 -20.34 0.11 1.26
N GLY A 68 -20.81 -0.40 2.41
CA GLY A 68 -21.83 -1.44 2.48
C GLY A 68 -23.10 -1.06 1.73
N ASN A 69 -23.57 0.18 1.89
CA ASN A 69 -24.71 0.71 1.13
C ASN A 69 -24.45 0.74 -0.38
N ALA A 70 -23.25 1.17 -0.80
CA ALA A 70 -22.90 1.28 -2.22
C ALA A 70 -22.72 -0.09 -2.89
N LEU A 71 -22.41 -1.15 -2.13
CA LEU A 71 -22.19 -2.50 -2.64
C LEU A 71 -23.45 -3.38 -2.66
N ARG A 72 -24.61 -2.84 -2.30
CA ARG A 72 -25.88 -3.60 -2.37
C ARG A 72 -26.13 -4.13 -3.78
N GLY A 73 -26.32 -5.44 -3.89
CA GLY A 73 -26.56 -6.14 -5.16
C GLY A 73 -25.31 -6.52 -5.96
N VAL A 74 -24.12 -5.98 -5.63
CA VAL A 74 -22.87 -6.26 -6.34
C VAL A 74 -21.74 -6.77 -5.41
N ARG A 75 -22.04 -7.03 -4.14
CA ARG A 75 -21.05 -7.47 -3.13
C ARG A 75 -20.19 -8.65 -3.57
N GLN A 76 -20.77 -9.61 -4.28
CA GLN A 76 -20.08 -10.83 -4.69
C GLN A 76 -19.09 -10.63 -5.83
N GLU A 77 -19.15 -9.49 -6.54
CA GLU A 77 -18.23 -9.13 -7.61
C GLU A 77 -16.95 -8.45 -7.08
N ILE A 78 -16.91 -8.15 -5.77
CA ILE A 78 -15.88 -7.32 -5.14
C ILE A 78 -15.06 -8.12 -4.15
N VAL A 79 -13.76 -7.96 -4.22
CA VAL A 79 -12.82 -8.26 -3.14
C VAL A 79 -12.83 -7.10 -2.17
N LEU A 80 -13.41 -7.31 -1.00
CA LEU A 80 -13.57 -6.26 0.02
C LEU A 80 -12.56 -6.47 1.16
N ALA A 81 -11.70 -5.45 1.35
CA ALA A 81 -10.75 -5.41 2.45
C ALA A 81 -11.20 -4.41 3.53
N THR A 82 -11.06 -4.80 4.78
CA THR A 82 -11.13 -3.87 5.92
C THR A 82 -10.03 -4.17 6.93
N LYS A 83 -9.96 -3.36 8.00
CA LYS A 83 -8.85 -3.42 8.96
C LYS A 83 -9.37 -3.31 10.39
N VAL A 84 -8.53 -3.79 11.34
CA VAL A 84 -8.77 -3.77 12.78
C VAL A 84 -7.51 -3.35 13.53
N ARG A 85 -7.64 -2.89 14.75
CA ARG A 85 -6.58 -2.57 15.72
C ARG A 85 -6.66 -1.15 16.27
N LEU A 86 -6.98 -0.15 15.46
CA LEU A 86 -7.02 1.23 15.94
C LEU A 86 -8.24 1.44 16.87
N PRO A 87 -8.16 2.39 17.84
CA PRO A 87 -9.21 2.56 18.81
C PRO A 87 -10.51 3.06 18.18
N MET A 88 -11.59 2.31 18.39
CA MET A 88 -12.94 2.69 17.96
C MET A 88 -13.73 3.46 19.03
N SER A 89 -13.24 3.49 20.25
CA SER A 89 -13.82 4.24 21.36
C SER A 89 -12.81 4.45 22.49
N LYS A 90 -13.21 5.11 23.55
CA LYS A 90 -12.41 5.28 24.78
C LYS A 90 -12.37 4.02 25.67
N ASN A 91 -13.09 2.97 25.34
CA ASN A 91 -13.04 1.70 26.08
C ASN A 91 -11.71 1.01 25.81
N LEU A 92 -10.99 0.64 26.85
CA LEU A 92 -9.66 0.02 26.78
C LEU A 92 -9.64 -1.27 25.94
N ASN A 93 -10.71 -2.04 25.95
CA ASN A 93 -10.85 -3.28 25.19
C ASN A 93 -11.50 -3.11 23.80
N ARG A 94 -11.62 -1.85 23.32
CA ARG A 94 -12.07 -1.51 21.95
C ARG A 94 -10.90 -0.96 21.12
N SER A 95 -9.71 -1.51 21.36
CA SER A 95 -8.46 -1.13 20.70
C SER A 95 -7.47 -2.29 20.78
N GLY A 96 -6.47 -2.28 19.91
CA GLY A 96 -5.42 -3.28 19.87
C GLY A 96 -5.78 -4.51 19.04
N ALA A 97 -4.79 -5.39 18.89
CA ALA A 97 -4.95 -6.65 18.18
C ALA A 97 -5.28 -7.82 19.14
N THR A 98 -5.96 -7.52 20.25
CA THR A 98 -6.39 -8.51 21.25
C THR A 98 -7.52 -9.38 20.70
N ARG A 99 -7.63 -10.58 21.24
CA ARG A 99 -8.74 -11.50 20.91
C ARG A 99 -10.11 -10.85 21.08
N VAL A 100 -10.31 -10.17 22.21
CA VAL A 100 -11.60 -9.52 22.51
C VAL A 100 -11.95 -8.45 21.47
N ASN A 101 -10.97 -7.63 21.07
CA ASN A 101 -11.21 -6.56 20.11
C ASN A 101 -11.41 -7.11 18.69
N ILE A 102 -10.55 -8.02 18.22
CA ILE A 102 -10.67 -8.60 16.87
C ILE A 102 -12.00 -9.29 16.68
N MET A 103 -12.42 -10.15 17.64
CA MET A 103 -13.68 -10.89 17.56
C MET A 103 -14.90 -9.95 17.53
N ARG A 104 -14.85 -8.83 18.24
CA ARG A 104 -15.92 -7.85 18.24
C ARG A 104 -15.92 -7.00 16.97
N GLU A 105 -14.77 -6.46 16.59
CA GLU A 105 -14.69 -5.56 15.43
C GLU A 105 -14.97 -6.27 14.11
N VAL A 106 -14.69 -7.58 13.98
CA VAL A 106 -15.09 -8.31 12.78
C VAL A 106 -16.60 -8.35 12.64
N GLU A 107 -17.35 -8.57 13.73
CA GLU A 107 -18.83 -8.54 13.73
C GLU A 107 -19.36 -7.14 13.42
N ASP A 108 -18.81 -6.14 14.11
CA ASP A 108 -19.20 -4.74 13.92
C ASP A 108 -18.92 -4.29 12.46
N SER A 109 -17.79 -4.72 11.85
CA SER A 109 -17.46 -4.45 10.44
C SER A 109 -18.41 -5.17 9.48
N LEU A 110 -18.72 -6.46 9.72
CA LEU A 110 -19.70 -7.19 8.91
C LEU A 110 -21.07 -6.50 8.93
N GLN A 111 -21.51 -6.03 10.11
CA GLN A 111 -22.77 -5.30 10.24
C GLN A 111 -22.75 -3.97 9.47
N ARG A 112 -21.66 -3.16 9.60
CA ARG A 112 -21.54 -1.88 8.90
C ARG A 112 -21.46 -2.08 7.39
N LEU A 113 -20.71 -3.08 6.93
CA LEU A 113 -20.54 -3.44 5.52
C LEU A 113 -21.74 -4.18 4.93
N GLN A 114 -22.71 -4.61 5.76
CA GLN A 114 -23.93 -5.36 5.36
C GLN A 114 -23.59 -6.61 4.53
N THR A 115 -22.64 -7.41 5.01
CA THR A 115 -22.16 -8.63 4.37
C THR A 115 -21.86 -9.70 5.41
N ASP A 116 -21.91 -10.97 5.00
CA ASP A 116 -21.65 -12.12 5.87
C ASP A 116 -20.16 -12.50 5.91
N TYR A 117 -19.34 -11.91 5.04
CA TYR A 117 -17.91 -12.20 4.98
C TYR A 117 -17.09 -11.00 4.50
N ILE A 118 -15.84 -10.97 4.93
CA ILE A 118 -14.79 -10.06 4.48
C ILE A 118 -13.79 -10.87 3.66
N ASP A 119 -13.40 -10.38 2.47
CA ASP A 119 -12.43 -11.11 1.65
C ASP A 119 -11.01 -10.99 2.20
N LEU A 120 -10.61 -9.80 2.67
CA LEU A 120 -9.30 -9.57 3.26
C LEU A 120 -9.41 -8.76 4.56
N TYR A 121 -9.03 -9.36 5.68
CA TYR A 121 -9.03 -8.70 6.99
C TYR A 121 -7.61 -8.41 7.45
N GLN A 122 -7.30 -7.15 7.71
CA GLN A 122 -5.94 -6.71 7.93
C GLN A 122 -5.73 -6.17 9.35
N VAL A 123 -4.64 -6.54 10.00
CA VAL A 123 -4.19 -5.85 11.22
C VAL A 123 -3.56 -4.53 10.80
N HIS A 124 -4.15 -3.40 11.23
CA HIS A 124 -3.82 -2.04 10.75
C HIS A 124 -2.43 -1.53 11.17
N GLY A 125 -1.75 -2.24 12.06
CA GLY A 125 -0.41 -1.95 12.52
C GLY A 125 0.02 -2.87 13.65
N TRP A 126 1.30 -2.84 13.99
CA TRP A 126 1.84 -3.59 15.12
C TRP A 126 1.18 -3.19 16.44
N ASP A 127 0.85 -4.17 17.27
CA ASP A 127 0.39 -3.95 18.64
C ASP A 127 1.43 -4.51 19.64
N SER A 128 2.17 -3.62 20.29
CA SER A 128 3.18 -3.99 21.27
C SER A 128 2.61 -4.44 22.63
N ASN A 129 1.31 -4.25 22.84
CA ASN A 129 0.65 -4.58 24.10
C ASN A 129 -0.06 -5.95 24.06
N THR A 130 -0.14 -6.58 22.87
CA THR A 130 -0.77 -7.88 22.71
C THR A 130 0.26 -8.92 22.29
N PRO A 131 0.34 -10.09 22.97
CA PRO A 131 1.18 -11.19 22.52
C PRO A 131 0.84 -11.57 21.06
N LEU A 132 1.86 -11.64 20.21
CA LEU A 132 1.67 -11.90 18.78
C LEU A 132 0.87 -13.19 18.53
N GLU A 133 1.14 -14.25 19.31
CA GLU A 133 0.44 -15.53 19.18
C GLU A 133 -1.08 -15.41 19.44
N GLU A 134 -1.50 -14.56 20.38
CA GLU A 134 -2.93 -14.29 20.63
C GLU A 134 -3.60 -13.70 19.38
N THR A 135 -2.96 -12.69 18.78
CA THR A 135 -3.44 -12.07 17.54
C THR A 135 -3.56 -13.08 16.41
N LEU A 136 -2.50 -13.88 16.17
CA LEU A 136 -2.46 -14.84 15.06
C LEU A 136 -3.49 -15.95 15.20
N ARG A 137 -3.66 -16.51 16.41
CA ARG A 137 -4.68 -17.50 16.69
C ARG A 137 -6.10 -16.94 16.51
N THR A 138 -6.30 -15.69 16.90
CA THR A 138 -7.61 -15.06 16.72
C THR A 138 -7.94 -14.82 15.26
N LEU A 139 -6.97 -14.42 14.46
CA LEU A 139 -7.14 -14.27 13.01
C LEU A 139 -7.44 -15.63 12.34
N ASP A 140 -6.78 -16.70 12.76
CA ASP A 140 -7.08 -18.07 12.32
C ASP A 140 -8.52 -18.47 12.68
N ASP A 141 -8.97 -18.15 13.90
CA ASP A 141 -10.35 -18.45 14.34
C ASP A 141 -11.41 -17.74 13.48
N VAL A 142 -11.23 -16.46 13.12
CA VAL A 142 -12.21 -15.75 12.29
C VAL A 142 -12.22 -16.25 10.84
N VAL A 143 -11.08 -16.75 10.34
CA VAL A 143 -11.05 -17.46 9.04
C VAL A 143 -11.78 -18.79 9.13
N ARG A 144 -11.52 -19.61 10.14
CA ARG A 144 -12.21 -20.91 10.37
C ARG A 144 -13.71 -20.77 10.57
N GLN A 145 -14.17 -19.65 11.15
CA GLN A 145 -15.59 -19.30 11.26
C GLN A 145 -16.21 -18.89 9.93
N GLY A 146 -15.42 -18.72 8.87
CA GLY A 146 -15.89 -18.30 7.56
C GLY A 146 -16.26 -16.82 7.45
N LYS A 147 -15.99 -16.01 8.49
CA LYS A 147 -16.21 -14.54 8.48
C LYS A 147 -15.19 -13.79 7.64
N VAL A 148 -14.01 -14.37 7.51
CA VAL A 148 -12.87 -13.81 6.77
C VAL A 148 -12.35 -14.86 5.80
N ARG A 149 -11.99 -14.46 4.58
CA ARG A 149 -11.41 -15.37 3.57
C ARG A 149 -9.89 -15.40 3.63
N TYR A 150 -9.25 -14.22 3.72
CA TYR A 150 -7.81 -14.05 3.77
C TYR A 150 -7.43 -13.03 4.83
N ILE A 151 -6.25 -13.16 5.39
CA ILE A 151 -5.71 -12.22 6.37
C ILE A 151 -4.49 -11.49 5.83
N GLY A 152 -4.29 -10.24 6.27
CA GLY A 152 -3.18 -9.39 5.90
C GLY A 152 -2.62 -8.61 7.10
N LEU A 153 -1.45 -8.06 6.89
CA LEU A 153 -0.82 -7.14 7.84
C LEU A 153 -0.66 -5.74 7.23
N SER A 154 -0.45 -4.74 8.07
CA SER A 154 -0.14 -3.37 7.64
C SER A 154 0.83 -2.72 8.62
N ASN A 155 1.79 -1.94 8.08
CA ASN A 155 2.69 -1.10 8.89
C ASN A 155 3.49 -1.89 9.95
N LEU A 156 4.03 -3.04 9.59
CA LEU A 156 4.96 -3.83 10.41
C LEU A 156 6.39 -3.66 9.90
N MET A 157 7.35 -3.70 10.83
CA MET A 157 8.77 -3.84 10.47
C MET A 157 9.04 -5.24 9.91
N SER A 158 10.09 -5.40 9.11
CA SER A 158 10.44 -6.69 8.47
C SER A 158 10.60 -7.83 9.48
N TRP A 159 11.26 -7.58 10.62
CA TRP A 159 11.45 -8.59 11.67
C TRP A 159 10.11 -9.00 12.33
N GLN A 160 9.17 -8.05 12.50
CA GLN A 160 7.85 -8.35 13.06
C GLN A 160 7.03 -9.22 12.11
N ALA A 161 7.05 -8.87 10.83
CA ALA A 161 6.36 -9.63 9.79
C ALA A 161 6.97 -11.03 9.62
N ALA A 162 8.30 -11.14 9.60
CA ALA A 162 9.00 -12.43 9.52
C ALA A 162 8.67 -13.32 10.74
N THR A 163 8.71 -12.75 11.95
CA THR A 163 8.34 -13.49 13.16
C THR A 163 6.89 -13.99 13.10
N ALA A 164 5.96 -13.17 12.62
CA ALA A 164 4.57 -13.56 12.48
C ALA A 164 4.40 -14.72 11.49
N VAL A 165 5.00 -14.62 10.30
CA VAL A 165 4.90 -15.67 9.28
C VAL A 165 5.51 -16.99 9.76
N MET A 166 6.68 -16.95 10.40
CA MET A 166 7.32 -18.14 10.96
C MET A 166 6.47 -18.77 12.08
N LEU A 167 5.85 -17.94 12.91
CA LEU A 167 4.97 -18.43 13.98
C LEU A 167 3.69 -19.06 13.43
N GLN A 168 3.09 -18.44 12.41
CA GLN A 168 1.94 -19.02 11.69
C GLN A 168 2.29 -20.40 11.10
N GLU A 169 3.44 -20.51 10.45
CA GLU A 169 3.91 -21.76 9.87
C GLU A 169 4.14 -22.85 10.94
N ARG A 170 4.86 -22.50 12.01
CA ARG A 170 5.14 -23.44 13.12
C ARG A 170 3.88 -23.95 13.81
N LEU A 171 2.86 -23.09 13.92
CA LEU A 171 1.61 -23.42 14.63
C LEU A 171 0.51 -23.95 13.72
N GLY A 172 0.75 -24.04 12.39
CA GLY A 172 -0.24 -24.50 11.41
C GLY A 172 -1.45 -23.55 11.31
N LEU A 173 -1.22 -22.23 11.48
CA LEU A 173 -2.25 -21.20 11.39
C LEU A 173 -2.37 -20.65 9.98
N GLU A 174 -3.50 -19.99 9.69
CA GLU A 174 -3.69 -19.25 8.46
C GLU A 174 -2.59 -18.20 8.29
N LYS A 175 -2.08 -18.04 7.05
CA LYS A 175 -0.92 -17.17 6.76
C LYS A 175 -1.35 -15.81 6.24
N TYR A 176 -0.59 -14.78 6.58
CA TYR A 176 -0.72 -13.49 5.94
C TYR A 176 -0.42 -13.60 4.44
N VAL A 177 -1.35 -13.13 3.61
CA VAL A 177 -1.23 -13.14 2.15
C VAL A 177 -0.84 -11.78 1.60
N THR A 178 -1.06 -10.71 2.36
CA THR A 178 -0.75 -9.32 1.98
C THR A 178 -0.06 -8.55 3.09
N ALA A 179 0.67 -7.52 2.66
CA ALA A 179 1.16 -6.45 3.51
C ALA A 179 0.77 -5.09 2.92
N GLN A 180 -0.05 -4.33 3.65
CA GLN A 180 -0.41 -2.99 3.23
C GLN A 180 0.61 -1.99 3.79
N MET A 181 1.43 -1.39 2.90
CA MET A 181 2.60 -0.59 3.25
C MET A 181 2.62 0.76 2.56
N TYR A 182 3.17 1.77 3.24
CA TYR A 182 3.47 3.05 2.60
C TYR A 182 4.56 2.89 1.54
N TYR A 183 4.27 3.31 0.32
CA TYR A 183 5.25 3.31 -0.75
C TYR A 183 4.94 4.39 -1.79
N SER A 184 5.93 5.19 -2.12
CA SER A 184 5.85 6.24 -3.14
C SER A 184 7.24 6.66 -3.57
N LEU A 185 7.36 7.48 -4.63
CA LEU A 185 8.64 8.07 -5.04
C LEU A 185 9.34 8.89 -3.95
N VAL A 186 8.64 9.37 -2.93
CA VAL A 186 9.23 10.09 -1.79
C VAL A 186 9.21 9.28 -0.49
N GLY A 187 8.82 8.02 -0.55
CA GLY A 187 8.75 7.11 0.58
C GLY A 187 9.20 5.70 0.20
N ARG A 188 10.50 5.53 -0.05
CA ARG A 188 11.12 4.32 -0.59
C ARG A 188 11.75 3.39 0.46
N SER A 189 11.57 3.67 1.75
CA SER A 189 12.16 2.86 2.83
C SER A 189 11.71 1.38 2.82
N LEU A 190 10.56 1.07 2.22
CA LEU A 190 10.11 -0.31 1.98
C LEU A 190 11.16 -1.14 1.20
N GLU A 191 11.91 -0.53 0.31
CA GLU A 191 12.93 -1.19 -0.52
C GLU A 191 14.16 -1.67 0.28
N TYR A 192 14.33 -1.17 1.52
CA TYR A 192 15.52 -1.54 2.31
C TYR A 192 15.52 -3.00 2.74
N GLU A 193 14.37 -3.48 3.24
CA GLU A 193 14.25 -4.86 3.72
C GLU A 193 12.90 -5.48 3.38
N PHE A 194 11.81 -4.73 3.56
CA PHE A 194 10.46 -5.28 3.51
C PHE A 194 10.10 -5.85 2.14
N GLN A 195 10.57 -5.23 1.06
CA GLN A 195 10.32 -5.71 -0.29
C GLN A 195 10.93 -7.11 -0.50
N SER A 196 12.19 -7.33 -0.14
CA SER A 196 12.84 -8.64 -0.27
C SER A 196 12.20 -9.69 0.63
N PHE A 197 11.75 -9.31 1.83
CA PHE A 197 10.94 -10.17 2.70
C PHE A 197 9.62 -10.58 2.01
N ALA A 198 8.91 -9.62 1.43
CA ALA A 198 7.64 -9.86 0.76
C ALA A 198 7.81 -10.77 -0.48
N GLU A 199 8.86 -10.56 -1.27
CA GLU A 199 9.20 -11.41 -2.42
C GLU A 199 9.54 -12.85 -1.99
N TYR A 200 10.36 -13.01 -0.95
CA TYR A 200 10.76 -14.32 -0.43
C TYR A 200 9.55 -15.13 0.07
N HIS A 201 8.69 -14.51 0.87
CA HIS A 201 7.49 -15.13 1.43
C HIS A 201 6.27 -15.08 0.48
N LYS A 202 6.40 -14.48 -0.71
CA LYS A 202 5.34 -14.30 -1.71
C LYS A 202 4.11 -13.57 -1.15
N ILE A 203 4.35 -12.59 -0.28
CA ILE A 203 3.33 -11.72 0.28
C ILE A 203 3.09 -10.57 -0.70
N GLY A 204 1.83 -10.33 -1.07
CA GLY A 204 1.46 -9.24 -1.97
C GLY A 204 1.50 -7.89 -1.26
N ILE A 205 2.25 -6.92 -1.81
CA ILE A 205 2.26 -5.56 -1.27
C ILE A 205 1.05 -4.80 -1.80
N LEU A 206 0.25 -4.25 -0.87
CA LEU A 206 -0.80 -3.28 -1.13
C LEU A 206 -0.26 -1.89 -0.78
N VAL A 207 -0.18 -1.01 -1.76
CA VAL A 207 0.46 0.29 -1.54
C VAL A 207 -0.55 1.32 -1.10
N TRP A 208 -0.39 1.87 0.12
CA TRP A 208 -1.16 3.02 0.56
C TRP A 208 -0.38 4.33 0.40
N SER A 209 -1.11 5.43 0.18
CA SER A 209 -0.57 6.78 -0.05
C SER A 209 0.49 6.86 -1.18
N PRO A 210 0.26 6.25 -2.36
CA PRO A 210 1.24 6.21 -3.46
C PRO A 210 1.59 7.60 -4.00
N LEU A 211 0.73 8.58 -3.74
CA LEU A 211 0.95 10.00 -4.11
C LEU A 211 1.43 10.86 -2.92
N ALA A 212 1.87 10.25 -1.82
CA ALA A 212 2.33 10.96 -0.62
C ALA A 212 1.33 12.04 -0.15
N GLY A 213 0.06 11.65 0.07
CA GLY A 213 -0.99 12.60 0.45
C GLY A 213 -1.38 13.59 -0.64
N GLY A 214 -1.04 13.34 -1.89
CA GLY A 214 -1.30 14.19 -3.05
C GLY A 214 -0.12 15.11 -3.41
N PHE A 215 1.01 15.04 -2.70
CA PHE A 215 2.20 15.84 -3.01
C PHE A 215 2.72 15.58 -4.44
N LEU A 216 2.71 14.33 -4.87
CA LEU A 216 3.17 13.91 -6.20
C LEU A 216 2.18 14.19 -7.33
N SER A 217 1.10 14.95 -7.06
CA SER A 217 0.13 15.35 -8.11
C SER A 217 0.62 16.49 -9.02
N GLY A 218 1.81 17.02 -8.79
CA GLY A 218 2.38 18.12 -9.59
C GLY A 218 1.93 19.53 -9.18
N LYS A 219 1.05 19.66 -8.17
CA LYS A 219 0.54 20.96 -7.69
C LYS A 219 1.53 21.72 -6.80
N TYR A 220 2.46 21.01 -6.19
CA TYR A 220 3.40 21.54 -5.20
C TYR A 220 4.73 21.96 -5.86
N SER A 221 5.32 23.04 -5.35
CA SER A 221 6.63 23.53 -5.76
C SER A 221 7.31 24.30 -4.63
N ARG A 222 8.59 24.61 -4.77
CA ARG A 222 9.31 25.45 -3.79
C ARG A 222 8.67 26.83 -3.63
N THR A 223 8.13 27.41 -4.71
CA THR A 223 7.46 28.72 -4.70
C THR A 223 6.00 28.63 -4.25
N ASN A 224 5.37 27.43 -4.29
CA ASN A 224 4.03 27.17 -3.80
C ASN A 224 3.99 25.86 -3.01
N PRO A 225 4.49 25.86 -1.76
CA PRO A 225 4.62 24.64 -0.95
C PRO A 225 3.32 24.13 -0.37
N THR A 226 2.25 24.96 -0.35
CA THR A 226 0.95 24.61 0.24
C THR A 226 -0.18 25.20 -0.60
N PRO A 227 -0.42 24.68 -1.82
CA PRO A 227 -1.48 25.22 -2.69
C PRO A 227 -2.85 25.11 -2.04
N ALA A 228 -3.68 26.13 -2.19
CA ALA A 228 -5.05 26.13 -1.66
C ALA A 228 -5.87 24.96 -2.24
N GLY A 229 -6.81 24.41 -1.45
CA GLY A 229 -7.66 23.28 -1.84
C GLY A 229 -6.90 21.93 -1.94
N THR A 230 -5.70 21.86 -1.37
CA THR A 230 -4.94 20.61 -1.27
C THR A 230 -5.03 20.01 0.13
N ARG A 231 -4.80 18.70 0.24
CA ARG A 231 -4.81 18.02 1.54
C ARG A 231 -3.80 18.62 2.52
N PHE A 232 -2.62 19.03 2.04
CA PHE A 232 -1.61 19.66 2.89
C PHE A 232 -2.06 21.01 3.46
N ALA A 233 -2.85 21.78 2.69
CA ALA A 233 -3.43 23.03 3.18
C ALA A 233 -4.53 22.76 4.23
N ASP A 234 -5.34 21.71 4.02
CA ASP A 234 -6.51 21.42 4.85
C ASP A 234 -6.15 20.64 6.13
N ALA A 235 -5.22 19.66 6.04
CA ALA A 235 -4.96 18.70 7.12
C ALA A 235 -3.45 18.45 7.38
N GLY A 236 -2.54 19.12 6.66
CA GLY A 236 -1.10 18.83 6.71
C GLY A 236 -0.72 17.50 6.08
N SER A 237 0.57 17.16 6.14
CA SER A 237 1.07 15.85 5.72
C SER A 237 1.21 14.93 6.92
N PHE A 238 0.59 13.75 6.84
CA PHE A 238 0.83 12.72 7.86
C PHE A 238 1.94 11.73 7.46
N VAL A 239 2.41 11.77 6.20
CA VAL A 239 3.56 10.97 5.75
C VAL A 239 4.81 11.84 5.75
N PRO A 240 5.85 11.49 6.53
CA PRO A 240 7.10 12.23 6.52
C PRO A 240 7.91 11.91 5.26
N PHE A 241 8.52 12.93 4.66
CA PHE A 241 9.52 12.80 3.60
C PHE A 241 10.38 14.07 3.51
N ASP A 242 11.55 13.95 2.88
CA ASP A 242 12.41 15.09 2.58
C ASP A 242 11.77 15.95 1.49
N LYS A 243 11.46 17.22 1.83
CA LYS A 243 10.79 18.13 0.89
C LYS A 243 11.65 18.50 -0.31
N GLU A 244 12.98 18.57 -0.14
CA GLU A 244 13.89 18.92 -1.26
C GLU A 244 13.96 17.77 -2.26
N ILE A 245 14.03 16.52 -1.78
CA ILE A 245 13.84 15.34 -2.62
C ILE A 245 12.46 15.38 -3.27
N GLY A 246 11.43 15.72 -2.51
CA GLY A 246 10.05 15.83 -3.00
C GLY A 246 9.90 16.81 -4.17
N TYR A 247 10.45 18.00 -4.06
CA TYR A 247 10.38 19.00 -5.15
C TYR A 247 11.16 18.55 -6.39
N ARG A 248 12.35 17.98 -6.21
CA ARG A 248 13.12 17.39 -7.32
C ARG A 248 12.32 16.29 -8.04
N VAL A 249 11.69 15.41 -7.29
CA VAL A 249 10.84 14.35 -7.84
C VAL A 249 9.66 14.93 -8.62
N VAL A 250 8.98 15.95 -8.10
CA VAL A 250 7.86 16.62 -8.80
C VAL A 250 8.30 17.26 -10.10
N GLU A 251 9.50 17.85 -10.17
CA GLU A 251 10.06 18.43 -11.40
C GLU A 251 10.26 17.34 -12.46
N VAL A 252 10.90 16.22 -12.10
CA VAL A 252 11.12 15.08 -13.01
C VAL A 252 9.79 14.42 -13.40
N LEU A 253 8.85 14.29 -12.46
CA LEU A 253 7.50 13.77 -12.76
C LEU A 253 6.79 14.62 -13.82
N LYS A 254 6.89 15.95 -13.76
CA LYS A 254 6.29 16.85 -14.77
C LYS A 254 6.94 16.68 -16.13
N GLU A 255 8.26 16.52 -16.17
CA GLU A 255 9.01 16.27 -17.41
C GLU A 255 8.56 14.96 -18.06
N VAL A 256 8.59 13.84 -17.29
CA VAL A 256 8.20 12.52 -17.79
C VAL A 256 6.72 12.48 -18.18
N ALA A 257 5.83 13.07 -17.37
CA ALA A 257 4.40 13.16 -17.66
C ALA A 257 4.12 13.89 -18.99
N GLY A 258 4.88 14.97 -19.25
CA GLY A 258 4.76 15.73 -20.50
C GLY A 258 5.12 14.93 -21.75
N ARG A 259 6.01 13.94 -21.65
CA ARG A 259 6.37 13.04 -22.77
C ARG A 259 5.20 12.11 -23.16
N HIS A 260 4.25 11.89 -22.27
CA HIS A 260 3.13 10.95 -22.41
C HIS A 260 1.76 11.64 -22.48
N ASP A 261 1.69 12.95 -22.48
CA ASP A 261 0.42 13.70 -22.30
C ASP A 261 -0.39 13.21 -21.11
N ALA A 262 0.30 12.94 -19.99
CA ALA A 262 -0.25 12.38 -18.76
C ALA A 262 -0.08 13.37 -17.59
N SER A 263 -0.81 13.11 -16.51
CA SER A 263 -0.60 13.86 -15.26
C SER A 263 0.61 13.34 -14.48
N PRO A 264 1.28 14.19 -13.68
CA PRO A 264 2.30 13.73 -12.72
C PRO A 264 1.78 12.66 -11.76
N ALA A 265 0.51 12.73 -11.34
CA ALA A 265 -0.12 11.71 -10.49
C ALA A 265 -0.16 10.36 -11.20
N ARG A 266 -0.63 10.34 -12.45
CA ARG A 266 -0.68 9.12 -13.28
C ARG A 266 0.71 8.51 -13.46
N THR A 267 1.72 9.35 -13.71
CA THR A 267 3.12 8.92 -13.86
C THR A 267 3.68 8.32 -12.57
N ALA A 268 3.44 8.95 -11.41
CA ALA A 268 3.86 8.44 -10.12
C ALA A 268 3.19 7.10 -9.79
N LEU A 269 1.90 6.95 -10.07
CA LEU A 269 1.18 5.70 -9.87
C LEU A 269 1.69 4.58 -10.81
N SER A 270 1.97 4.90 -12.08
CA SER A 270 2.54 3.94 -13.03
C SER A 270 3.91 3.44 -12.57
N TRP A 271 4.75 4.32 -11.99
CA TRP A 271 6.02 3.92 -11.40
C TRP A 271 5.82 2.91 -10.26
N VAL A 272 4.89 3.15 -9.33
CA VAL A 272 4.58 2.23 -8.23
C VAL A 272 4.04 0.90 -8.73
N LEU A 273 3.16 0.91 -9.74
CA LEU A 273 2.58 -0.30 -10.35
C LEU A 273 3.65 -1.21 -10.98
N GLY A 274 4.77 -0.64 -11.42
CA GLY A 274 5.91 -1.37 -11.98
C GLY A 274 6.83 -2.00 -10.94
N ARG A 275 6.60 -1.83 -9.63
CA ARG A 275 7.54 -2.31 -8.60
C ARG A 275 7.31 -3.76 -8.22
N PRO A 276 8.39 -4.50 -7.87
CA PRO A 276 8.31 -5.88 -7.43
C PRO A 276 7.40 -6.07 -6.22
N ALA A 277 6.78 -7.24 -6.11
CA ALA A 277 5.84 -7.65 -5.06
C ALA A 277 4.56 -6.79 -4.92
N VAL A 278 4.41 -5.69 -5.66
CA VAL A 278 3.18 -4.88 -5.63
C VAL A 278 2.04 -5.64 -6.30
N SER A 279 1.03 -6.01 -5.52
CA SER A 279 -0.19 -6.65 -6.01
C SER A 279 -1.25 -5.63 -6.42
N SER A 280 -1.44 -4.57 -5.65
CA SER A 280 -2.39 -3.51 -5.97
C SER A 280 -1.98 -2.18 -5.36
N VAL A 281 -2.34 -1.08 -6.03
CA VAL A 281 -2.09 0.28 -5.56
C VAL A 281 -3.42 0.90 -5.14
N ILE A 282 -3.52 1.27 -3.85
CA ILE A 282 -4.74 1.86 -3.30
C ILE A 282 -4.78 3.34 -3.65
N VAL A 283 -5.74 3.72 -4.48
CA VAL A 283 -5.98 5.11 -4.86
C VAL A 283 -7.22 5.65 -4.18
N ALA A 284 -7.14 6.87 -3.71
CA ALA A 284 -8.27 7.64 -3.21
C ALA A 284 -8.40 8.94 -3.99
N ALA A 285 -9.61 9.45 -4.13
CA ALA A 285 -9.91 10.66 -4.85
C ALA A 285 -11.01 11.48 -4.13
N ARG A 286 -11.01 12.80 -4.33
CA ARG A 286 -12.08 13.70 -3.85
C ARG A 286 -13.11 13.97 -4.94
N THR A 287 -12.77 13.71 -6.20
CA THR A 287 -13.65 13.90 -7.36
C THR A 287 -13.55 12.72 -8.33
N LEU A 288 -14.61 12.49 -9.10
CA LEU A 288 -14.63 11.44 -10.13
C LEU A 288 -13.49 11.62 -11.15
N SER A 289 -13.22 12.85 -11.57
CA SER A 289 -12.13 13.15 -12.50
C SER A 289 -10.75 12.77 -11.96
N GLN A 290 -10.50 12.97 -10.65
CA GLN A 290 -9.27 12.51 -10.02
C GLN A 290 -9.18 10.98 -9.99
N LEU A 291 -10.31 10.29 -9.73
CA LEU A 291 -10.34 8.83 -9.75
C LEU A 291 -10.06 8.30 -11.16
N GLU A 292 -10.67 8.87 -12.19
CA GLU A 292 -10.42 8.51 -13.58
C GLU A 292 -8.96 8.72 -13.99
N ASP A 293 -8.36 9.86 -13.61
CA ASP A 293 -6.96 10.13 -13.88
C ASP A 293 -6.04 9.10 -13.19
N ASN A 294 -6.29 8.80 -11.91
CA ASN A 294 -5.55 7.80 -11.17
C ASN A 294 -5.65 6.40 -11.80
N ILE A 295 -6.86 5.98 -12.21
CA ILE A 295 -7.09 4.70 -12.89
C ILE A 295 -6.30 4.62 -14.19
N GLY A 296 -6.16 5.72 -14.92
CA GLY A 296 -5.39 5.79 -16.16
C GLY A 296 -3.92 5.40 -16.03
N ALA A 297 -3.38 5.30 -14.81
CA ALA A 297 -2.01 4.85 -14.56
C ALA A 297 -1.73 3.42 -15.07
N ILE A 298 -2.75 2.56 -15.16
CA ILE A 298 -2.63 1.18 -15.66
C ILE A 298 -2.28 1.10 -17.15
N ASP A 299 -2.61 2.14 -17.92
CA ASP A 299 -2.39 2.22 -19.36
C ASP A 299 -1.07 2.93 -19.70
N LEU A 300 -0.53 3.70 -18.77
CA LEU A 300 0.76 4.37 -18.92
C LEU A 300 1.91 3.37 -18.73
N ARG A 301 2.80 3.29 -19.73
CA ARG A 301 4.01 2.49 -19.65
C ARG A 301 5.22 3.40 -19.68
N LEU A 302 5.96 3.40 -18.59
CA LEU A 302 7.24 4.11 -18.50
C LEU A 302 8.33 3.26 -19.17
N SER A 303 9.19 3.91 -19.94
CA SER A 303 10.41 3.29 -20.45
C SER A 303 11.43 3.07 -19.34
N ASP A 304 12.42 2.19 -19.58
CA ASP A 304 13.51 1.95 -18.62
C ASP A 304 14.32 3.23 -18.32
N GLU A 305 14.44 4.13 -19.30
CA GLU A 305 15.09 5.43 -19.12
C GLU A 305 14.29 6.31 -18.15
N GLU A 306 12.99 6.40 -18.33
CA GLU A 306 12.10 7.20 -17.48
C GLU A 306 12.03 6.65 -16.05
N VAL A 307 12.00 5.34 -15.91
CA VAL A 307 12.11 4.67 -14.60
C VAL A 307 13.42 5.05 -13.93
N ARG A 308 14.56 4.99 -14.65
CA ARG A 308 15.87 5.39 -14.10
C ARG A 308 15.92 6.87 -13.71
N LEU A 309 15.32 7.77 -14.49
CA LEU A 309 15.23 9.19 -14.15
C LEU A 309 14.47 9.42 -12.85
N LEU A 310 13.31 8.77 -12.70
CA LEU A 310 12.50 8.84 -11.49
C LEU A 310 13.20 8.20 -10.29
N ASP A 311 13.89 7.08 -10.49
CA ASP A 311 14.67 6.39 -9.46
C ASP A 311 15.82 7.27 -8.96
N ALA A 312 16.56 7.91 -9.85
CA ALA A 312 17.66 8.81 -9.51
C ALA A 312 17.17 10.08 -8.78
N ALA A 313 16.03 10.65 -9.23
CA ALA A 313 15.44 11.82 -8.58
C ALA A 313 14.95 11.53 -7.15
N SER A 314 14.52 10.29 -6.90
CA SER A 314 13.92 9.84 -5.65
C SER A 314 14.85 8.98 -4.78
N ASP A 315 16.12 8.87 -5.15
CA ASP A 315 17.07 7.99 -4.47
C ASP A 315 17.25 8.39 -3.00
N PRO A 316 16.89 7.50 -2.05
CA PRO A 316 17.06 7.74 -0.61
C PRO A 316 18.44 7.31 -0.11
N GLY A 317 19.34 6.83 -0.99
CA GLY A 317 20.56 6.13 -0.62
C GLY A 317 20.31 4.71 -0.12
N ILE A 318 21.38 3.98 0.14
CA ILE A 318 21.30 2.59 0.63
C ILE A 318 21.84 2.53 2.05
N PRO A 319 21.01 2.24 3.08
CA PRO A 319 21.46 2.21 4.46
C PRO A 319 22.25 0.92 4.78
N TYR A 320 22.99 0.94 5.89
CA TYR A 320 23.52 -0.26 6.52
C TYR A 320 22.33 -1.09 7.11
N PRO A 321 22.35 -2.43 7.02
CA PRO A 321 23.40 -3.29 6.44
C PRO A 321 23.28 -3.54 4.92
N LYS A 322 22.26 -3.01 4.25
CA LYS A 322 21.95 -3.34 2.84
C LYS A 322 23.13 -3.09 1.90
N TRP A 323 23.81 -1.95 2.02
CA TRP A 323 24.98 -1.68 1.18
C TRP A 323 26.13 -2.68 1.41
N MET A 324 26.33 -3.14 2.64
CA MET A 324 27.33 -4.15 2.96
C MET A 324 26.95 -5.53 2.40
N VAL A 325 25.68 -5.92 2.57
CA VAL A 325 25.18 -7.18 1.99
C VAL A 325 25.36 -7.18 0.48
N LEU A 326 24.98 -6.10 -0.20
CA LEU A 326 25.17 -5.97 -1.65
C LEU A 326 26.64 -6.04 -2.06
N GLN A 327 27.56 -5.44 -1.29
CA GLN A 327 28.99 -5.55 -1.54
C GLN A 327 29.50 -6.98 -1.39
N LEU A 328 29.08 -7.70 -0.36
CA LEU A 328 29.49 -9.07 -0.11
C LEU A 328 28.91 -10.04 -1.14
N ASP A 329 27.66 -9.88 -1.55
CA ASP A 329 27.01 -10.72 -2.55
C ASP A 329 27.60 -10.55 -3.96
N THR A 330 28.15 -9.37 -4.23
CA THR A 330 28.72 -9.05 -5.55
C THR A 330 30.23 -9.12 -5.60
N ALA A 331 30.90 -9.15 -4.42
CA ALA A 331 32.34 -9.28 -4.35
C ALA A 331 32.75 -10.72 -4.73
N GLU A 332 33.15 -10.89 -5.99
CA GLU A 332 34.02 -11.97 -6.49
C GLU A 332 33.70 -13.41 -6.03
N ASP A 333 32.49 -13.70 -5.53
CA ASP A 333 32.11 -15.07 -5.24
C ASP A 333 31.94 -15.84 -6.57
N PRO A 334 32.85 -16.81 -6.85
CA PRO A 334 32.79 -17.56 -8.09
C PRO A 334 31.48 -18.33 -8.26
N ARG A 335 30.81 -18.68 -7.17
CA ARG A 335 29.51 -19.38 -7.19
C ARG A 335 28.39 -18.43 -7.68
N SER A 336 28.38 -17.20 -7.19
CA SER A 336 27.41 -16.19 -7.62
C SER A 336 27.60 -15.85 -9.10
N LYS A 337 28.84 -15.74 -9.58
CA LYS A 337 29.14 -15.52 -11.00
C LYS A 337 28.71 -16.73 -11.87
N ALA A 338 28.86 -17.94 -11.36
CA ALA A 338 28.48 -19.15 -12.08
C ALA A 338 26.97 -19.38 -12.12
N LEU A 339 26.26 -19.04 -11.01
CA LEU A 339 24.81 -19.27 -10.88
C LEU A 339 23.95 -18.14 -11.47
N TYR A 340 24.49 -16.94 -11.51
CA TYR A 340 23.74 -15.72 -11.91
C TYR A 340 24.59 -14.82 -12.81
N PRO A 341 25.08 -15.32 -13.94
CA PRO A 341 25.99 -14.56 -14.82
C PRO A 341 25.35 -13.24 -15.30
N GLU A 342 24.02 -13.21 -15.49
CA GLU A 342 23.29 -12.02 -15.92
C GLU A 342 23.40 -10.84 -14.94
N ARG A 343 23.59 -11.10 -13.64
CA ARG A 343 23.79 -10.04 -12.63
C ARG A 343 25.14 -9.34 -12.75
N TYR A 344 26.06 -9.90 -13.52
CA TYR A 344 27.44 -9.43 -13.67
C TYR A 344 27.76 -8.91 -15.06
N LEU A 345 26.92 -9.19 -16.07
CA LEU A 345 27.18 -8.79 -17.47
C LEU A 345 27.27 -7.27 -17.67
N ASP A 346 26.56 -6.47 -16.88
CA ASP A 346 26.56 -5.00 -16.96
C ASP A 346 27.21 -4.32 -15.75
N GLY A 347 28.02 -5.06 -14.96
CA GLY A 347 28.62 -4.54 -13.73
C GLY A 347 27.72 -4.65 -12.51
N GLY A 348 26.53 -5.26 -12.64
CA GLY A 348 25.59 -5.58 -11.56
C GLY A 348 24.99 -4.34 -10.88
N PRO A 349 24.13 -4.54 -9.89
CA PRO A 349 23.48 -3.46 -9.13
C PRO A 349 24.44 -2.55 -8.35
N LEU A 350 25.74 -2.90 -8.32
CA LEU A 350 26.79 -2.10 -7.67
C LEU A 350 27.61 -1.24 -8.63
N LYS A 351 27.30 -1.21 -9.93
CA LYS A 351 28.01 -0.34 -10.88
C LYS A 351 27.98 1.11 -10.40
N ASP A 352 26.86 1.53 -9.84
CA ASP A 352 26.65 2.89 -9.33
C ASP A 352 27.28 3.11 -7.94
N LEU A 353 27.49 2.04 -7.14
CA LEU A 353 28.15 2.15 -5.83
C LEU A 353 29.69 2.20 -5.96
N ARG A 354 30.28 1.73 -7.05
CA ARG A 354 31.74 1.83 -7.28
C ARG A 354 32.20 3.27 -7.55
N GLY A 355 31.29 4.19 -7.89
CA GLY A 355 31.56 5.62 -8.08
C GLY A 355 31.67 6.42 -6.79
N THR A 356 31.10 5.95 -5.68
CA THR A 356 31.24 6.55 -4.35
C THR A 356 32.47 6.03 -3.65
N ARG A 357 33.67 6.36 -4.17
CA ARG A 357 34.90 6.29 -3.35
C ARG A 357 34.73 7.27 -2.22
N TRP A 358 34.81 6.77 -1.00
CA TRP A 358 35.07 7.55 0.18
C TRP A 358 36.35 8.35 -0.08
N SER A 359 36.21 9.61 -0.48
CA SER A 359 37.28 10.59 -0.34
C SER A 359 37.33 10.91 1.14
N GLY A 360 38.34 10.38 1.82
CA GLY A 360 38.63 10.60 3.24
C GLY A 360 38.88 12.05 3.56
#